data_789358de191310e496de741cf10c8cc4
#
_entry.id   789358de191310e496de741cf10c8cc4
#
_cell.length_a   1.000
_cell.length_b   1.000
_cell.length_c   1.000
_cell.angle_alpha   90.00
_cell.angle_beta   90.00
_cell.angle_gamma   90.00
#
_symmetry.space_group_name_H-M   'P 1'
#
loop_
_entity.id
_entity.type
_entity.pdbx_description
1 polymer ?
#
loop_
_entity_poly.entity_id
_entity_poly.type
_entity_poly.pdbx_seq_one_letter_code
_entity_poly.pdbx_strand_id
1 'polypeptide(L)' 'MSTAKKVGNVKWFNAAKGFGFIQPEDGSKDVFVHISAVESAGIRGLDEGQRIGFDTEDNRGKLSAINLQLK' A
#
# COMPACT_ATOMS: atom_id res chain seq x y z
N MET A 1 -18.01 -3.07 -6.65
CA MET A 1 -16.72 -3.10 -7.33
C MET A 1 -15.82 -2.01 -6.77
N SER A 2 -14.72 -2.39 -6.18
CA SER A 2 -13.85 -1.38 -5.63
C SER A 2 -12.71 -1.12 -6.61
N THR A 3 -12.55 0.14 -6.95
CA THR A 3 -11.40 0.60 -7.69
C THR A 3 -10.52 1.33 -6.70
N ALA A 4 -9.22 1.14 -6.83
CA ALA A 4 -8.29 1.85 -5.98
C ALA A 4 -8.45 3.34 -6.20
N LYS A 5 -8.61 4.08 -5.11
CA LYS A 5 -8.85 5.52 -5.17
C LYS A 5 -7.56 6.31 -5.24
N LYS A 6 -6.45 5.73 -4.83
CA LYS A 6 -5.17 6.40 -4.80
C LYS A 6 -4.14 5.58 -5.53
N VAL A 7 -3.13 6.27 -6.02
CA VAL A 7 -1.99 5.63 -6.66
C VAL A 7 -0.73 6.20 -6.02
N GLY A 8 0.25 5.36 -5.82
CA GLY A 8 1.52 5.80 -5.27
C GLY A 8 2.63 4.85 -5.63
N ASN A 9 3.79 5.11 -5.07
CA ASN A 9 4.95 4.26 -5.27
C ASN A 9 5.36 3.66 -3.94
N VAL A 10 5.76 2.39 -3.97
CA VAL A 10 6.24 1.74 -2.75
C VAL A 10 7.55 2.42 -2.35
N LYS A 11 7.57 2.99 -1.16
CA LYS A 11 8.75 3.62 -0.63
C LYS A 11 9.75 2.56 -0.19
N TRP A 12 9.28 1.58 0.55
CA TRP A 12 10.02 0.40 0.91
C TRP A 12 9.05 -0.63 1.49
N PHE A 13 9.44 -1.88 1.44
CA PHE A 13 8.63 -2.95 2.00
C PHE A 13 9.53 -4.05 2.51
N ASN A 14 9.29 -4.50 3.73
CA ASN A 14 10.06 -5.57 4.36
C ASN A 14 9.15 -6.75 4.66
N ALA A 15 9.22 -7.77 3.81
CA ALA A 15 8.36 -8.94 3.95
C ALA A 15 8.68 -9.72 5.23
N ALA A 16 9.93 -9.69 5.68
CA ALA A 16 10.31 -10.39 6.90
C ALA A 16 9.67 -9.75 8.13
N LYS A 17 9.54 -8.44 8.14
CA LYS A 17 8.87 -7.73 9.22
C LYS A 17 7.37 -7.65 8.99
N GLY A 18 6.92 -7.83 7.76
CA GLY A 18 5.51 -7.86 7.41
C GLY A 18 4.87 -6.51 7.21
N PHE A 19 5.62 -5.48 6.85
CA PHE A 19 5.04 -4.17 6.59
C PHE A 19 5.96 -3.30 5.74
N GLY A 20 5.39 -2.20 5.26
CA GLY A 20 6.13 -1.23 4.48
C GLY A 20 5.34 0.07 4.37
N PHE A 21 5.78 0.96 3.51
CA PHE A 21 5.13 2.24 3.29
C PHE A 21 5.01 2.54 1.81
N ILE A 22 3.92 3.20 1.45
CA ILE A 22 3.64 3.66 0.10
C ILE A 22 3.60 5.18 0.14
N GLN A 23 4.29 5.81 -0.81
CA GLN A 23 4.24 7.26 -0.95
C GLN A 23 3.21 7.61 -2.01
N PRO A 24 2.08 8.24 -1.61
CA PRO A 24 1.05 8.63 -2.58
C PRO A 24 1.58 9.65 -3.59
N GLU A 25 1.08 9.55 -4.81
CA GLU A 25 1.48 10.48 -5.88
C GLU A 25 0.99 11.89 -5.64
N ASP A 26 -0.06 12.04 -4.85
CA ASP A 26 -0.64 13.35 -4.58
C ASP A 26 0.14 14.15 -3.53
N GLY A 27 1.24 13.62 -3.03
CA GLY A 27 2.05 14.29 -2.04
C GLY A 27 1.58 14.14 -0.61
N SER A 28 0.59 13.30 -0.38
CA SER A 28 0.09 13.01 0.97
C SER A 28 1.15 12.28 1.78
N LYS A 29 0.88 12.15 3.07
CA LYS A 29 1.77 11.42 3.97
C LYS A 29 1.89 9.95 3.55
N ASP A 30 3.01 9.34 3.87
CA ASP A 30 3.22 7.93 3.59
C ASP A 30 2.11 7.10 4.22
N VAL A 31 1.68 6.08 3.48
CA VAL A 31 0.60 5.19 3.92
C VAL A 31 1.21 3.86 4.33
N PHE A 32 0.84 3.39 5.50
CA PHE A 32 1.31 2.10 6.01
C PHE A 32 0.66 0.97 5.21
N VAL A 33 1.43 -0.06 4.89
CA VAL A 33 0.90 -1.25 4.25
C VAL A 33 1.37 -2.48 5.02
N HIS A 34 0.41 -3.31 5.44
CA HIS A 34 0.71 -4.55 6.15
C HIS A 34 0.73 -5.71 5.16
N ILE A 35 1.54 -6.73 5.46
CA ILE A 35 1.67 -7.88 4.57
C ILE A 35 0.33 -8.58 4.33
N SER A 36 -0.57 -8.53 5.29
CA SER A 36 -1.89 -9.14 5.11
C SER A 36 -2.65 -8.48 3.96
N ALA A 37 -2.50 -7.17 3.77
CA ALA A 37 -3.13 -6.47 2.65
C ALA A 37 -2.49 -6.90 1.33
N VAL A 38 -1.19 -7.12 1.32
CA VAL A 38 -0.47 -7.58 0.14
C VAL A 38 -0.95 -8.99 -0.23
N GLU A 39 -1.04 -9.86 0.74
CA GLU A 39 -1.49 -11.24 0.50
C GLU A 39 -2.94 -11.28 0.07
N SER A 40 -3.80 -10.44 0.66
CA SER A 40 -5.21 -10.38 0.29
C SER A 40 -5.39 -9.94 -1.15
N ALA A 41 -4.46 -9.16 -1.68
CA ALA A 41 -4.51 -8.71 -3.06
C ALA A 41 -3.91 -9.74 -4.04
N GLY A 42 -3.40 -10.86 -3.52
CA GLY A 42 -2.76 -11.87 -4.35
C GLY A 42 -1.36 -11.50 -4.80
N ILE A 43 -0.75 -10.56 -4.13
CA ILE A 43 0.59 -10.08 -4.44
C ILE A 43 1.59 -10.77 -3.52
N ARG A 44 2.72 -11.21 -4.05
CA ARG A 44 3.71 -11.91 -3.22
C ARG A 44 4.57 -10.96 -2.40
N GLY A 45 4.75 -9.76 -2.88
CA GLY A 45 5.55 -8.76 -2.19
C GLY A 45 5.59 -7.49 -3.02
N LEU A 46 6.19 -6.46 -2.47
CA LEU A 46 6.26 -5.17 -3.14
C LEU A 46 7.74 -4.79 -3.29
N ASP A 47 8.07 -4.28 -4.47
CA ASP A 47 9.42 -3.79 -4.74
C ASP A 47 9.49 -2.29 -4.49
N GLU A 48 10.66 -1.84 -4.06
CA GLU A 48 10.89 -0.41 -3.86
C GLU A 48 10.71 0.33 -5.18
N GLY A 49 9.93 1.41 -5.13
CA GLY A 49 9.65 2.20 -6.31
C GLY A 49 8.52 1.67 -7.19
N GLN A 50 7.95 0.53 -6.83
CA GLN A 50 6.88 -0.07 -7.60
C GLN A 50 5.62 0.81 -7.53
N ARG A 51 4.99 1.04 -8.68
CA ARG A 51 3.74 1.79 -8.72
C ARG A 51 2.57 0.89 -8.37
N ILE A 52 1.70 1.37 -7.50
CA ILE A 52 0.61 0.57 -6.97
C ILE A 52 -0.61 1.45 -6.72
N GLY A 53 -1.78 0.88 -6.99
CA GLY A 53 -3.04 1.53 -6.62
C GLY A 53 -3.54 0.94 -5.30
N PHE A 54 -4.21 1.75 -4.52
CA PHE A 54 -4.70 1.31 -3.21
C PHE A 54 -5.80 2.21 -2.72
N ASP A 55 -6.59 1.69 -1.78
CA ASP A 55 -7.51 2.48 -0.97
C ASP A 55 -6.86 2.72 0.38
N THR A 56 -7.34 3.73 1.09
CA THR A 56 -6.85 3.99 2.43
C THR A 56 -7.93 3.70 3.46
N GLU A 57 -7.48 3.23 4.61
CA GLU A 57 -8.36 3.00 5.74
C GLU A 57 -7.77 3.73 6.94
N ASP A 58 -8.59 4.55 7.59
CA ASP A 58 -8.16 5.27 8.79
C ASP A 58 -8.33 4.34 9.98
N ASN A 59 -7.21 4.01 10.60
CA ASN A 59 -7.21 3.10 11.74
C ASN A 59 -6.58 3.82 12.93
N ARG A 60 -7.44 4.49 13.70
CA ARG A 60 -7.03 5.25 14.88
C ARG A 60 -6.00 6.33 14.56
N GLY A 61 -6.26 7.10 13.52
CA GLY A 61 -5.39 8.17 13.12
C GLY A 61 -4.22 7.75 12.24
N LYS A 62 -4.12 6.47 11.92
CA LYS A 62 -3.10 5.96 11.01
C LYS A 62 -3.76 5.49 9.74
N LEU A 63 -3.22 5.91 8.61
CA LEU A 63 -3.72 5.46 7.32
C LEU A 63 -3.02 4.18 6.91
N SER A 64 -3.82 3.19 6.55
CA SER A 64 -3.32 1.90 6.05
C SER A 64 -3.79 1.71 4.62
N ALA A 65 -2.94 1.11 3.81
CA ALA A 65 -3.31 0.78 2.43
C ALA A 65 -4.04 -0.55 2.41
N ILE A 66 -5.15 -0.57 1.69
CA ILE A 66 -5.95 -1.78 1.49
C ILE A 66 -6.32 -1.86 0.02
N ASN A 67 -6.86 -3.01 -0.39
CA ASN A 67 -7.31 -3.22 -1.78
C ASN A 67 -6.23 -2.86 -2.78
N LEU A 68 -5.04 -3.43 -2.59
CA LEU A 68 -3.88 -3.12 -3.43
C LEU A 68 -4.07 -3.64 -4.84
N GLN A 69 -3.64 -2.86 -5.82
CA GLN A 69 -3.66 -3.24 -7.23
C GLN A 69 -2.35 -2.84 -7.88
N LEU A 70 -1.74 -3.79 -8.58
CA LEU A 70 -0.53 -3.49 -9.34
C LEU A 70 -0.87 -2.60 -10.54
N LYS A 71 -0.04 -1.65 -10.82
CA LYS A 71 -0.22 -0.72 -11.94
C LYS A 71 0.82 -0.92 -13.02
#